data_24bc523f67e397a3249ddc473946e38d
#
_entry.id   24bc523f67e397a3249ddc473946e38d
#
_cell.length_a   1.000
_cell.length_b   1.000
_cell.length_c   1.000
_cell.angle_alpha   90.00
_cell.angle_beta   90.00
_cell.angle_gamma   90.00
#
_symmetry.space_group_name_H-M   'P 1'
#
loop_
_entity.id
_entity.type
_entity.pdbx_description
1 polymer ?
#
loop_
_entity_poly.entity_id
_entity_poly.type
_entity_poly.pdbx_seq_one_letter_code
_entity_poly.pdbx_strand_id
1 'polypeptide(L)'
;GFVDVFEVALGADMGAAIEAEHYAQQVATGKQPFMLTSCCPAWVMLVKRYFPESADKISRTLTPMVATARTIKQKYPDARVVFIGPCAAKKLEASRRTVRSDVDFVITFEELSAMFEAKGIDPETIENHAGMHDATGAGRGYAVSGGVAGAIEKCIEAYYPDTKVNIQHVEGLEDCRKVLLLAKLGKLNGSLIE
;
A
#
# COMPACT_ATOMS: atom_id res chain seq x y z
N GLY A 1 19.43 18.95 5.28
CA GLY A 1 19.09 17.60 5.70
C GLY A 1 17.60 17.47 5.99
N PHE A 2 17.11 16.29 6.21
CA PHE A 2 15.76 16.05 6.70
C PHE A 2 15.68 16.43 8.19
N VAL A 3 14.51 16.93 8.61
CA VAL A 3 14.26 17.29 10.02
C VAL A 3 13.88 16.05 10.81
N ASP A 4 13.14 15.13 10.17
CA ASP A 4 12.70 13.88 10.76
C ASP A 4 12.47 12.81 9.67
N VAL A 5 12.41 11.54 10.06
CA VAL A 5 12.18 10.39 9.18
C VAL A 5 11.12 9.50 9.81
N PHE A 6 10.11 9.13 9.03
CA PHE A 6 8.98 8.31 9.46
C PHE A 6 8.93 7.01 8.68
N GLU A 7 8.60 5.94 9.37
CA GLU A 7 8.41 4.63 8.78
C GLU A 7 7.06 4.54 8.06
N VAL A 8 7.09 4.32 6.75
CA VAL A 8 5.86 4.20 5.93
C VAL A 8 5.03 2.96 6.32
N ALA A 9 5.67 1.97 6.89
CA ALA A 9 5.01 0.76 7.39
C ALA A 9 3.94 1.05 8.47
N LEU A 10 4.03 2.17 9.19
CA LEU A 10 2.97 2.62 10.09
C LEU A 10 1.65 2.90 9.33
N GLY A 11 1.76 3.56 8.18
CA GLY A 11 0.60 3.77 7.29
C GLY A 11 0.07 2.46 6.69
N ALA A 12 0.94 1.44 6.53
CA ALA A 12 0.54 0.11 6.11
C ALA A 12 -0.28 -0.61 7.21
N ASP A 13 0.16 -0.56 8.46
CA ASP A 13 -0.60 -1.09 9.61
C ASP A 13 -2.00 -0.47 9.71
N MET A 14 -2.08 0.86 9.57
CA MET A 14 -3.37 1.57 9.56
C MET A 14 -4.27 1.09 8.41
N GLY A 15 -3.70 0.93 7.22
CA GLY A 15 -4.40 0.45 6.04
C GLY A 15 -4.90 -0.98 6.19
N ALA A 16 -4.05 -1.88 6.70
CA ALA A 16 -4.41 -3.28 6.93
C ALA A 16 -5.60 -3.44 7.87
N ALA A 17 -5.64 -2.67 8.96
CA ALA A 17 -6.76 -2.71 9.90
C ALA A 17 -8.08 -2.26 9.25
N ILE A 18 -8.07 -1.18 8.45
CA ILE A 18 -9.25 -0.68 7.73
C ILE A 18 -9.71 -1.68 6.65
N GLU A 19 -8.77 -2.28 5.92
CA GLU A 19 -9.09 -3.28 4.89
C GLU A 19 -9.62 -4.58 5.49
N ALA A 20 -9.11 -4.99 6.67
CA ALA A 20 -9.63 -6.13 7.42
C ALA A 20 -11.08 -5.91 7.85
N GLU A 21 -11.41 -4.74 8.39
CA GLU A 21 -12.78 -4.37 8.71
C GLU A 21 -13.69 -4.40 7.48
N HIS A 22 -13.25 -3.79 6.38
CA HIS A 22 -14.00 -3.78 5.12
C HIS A 22 -14.27 -5.22 4.63
N TYR A 23 -13.24 -6.06 4.60
CA TYR A 23 -13.39 -7.45 4.19
C TYR A 23 -14.40 -8.20 5.07
N ALA A 24 -14.24 -8.12 6.39
CA ALA A 24 -15.13 -8.80 7.33
C ALA A 24 -16.59 -8.34 7.22
N GLN A 25 -16.83 -7.04 7.03
CA GLN A 25 -18.17 -6.47 6.99
C GLN A 25 -18.87 -6.56 5.63
N GLN A 26 -18.13 -6.59 4.53
CA GLN A 26 -18.68 -6.51 3.19
C GLN A 26 -18.49 -7.80 2.38
N VAL A 27 -17.27 -8.36 2.38
CA VAL A 27 -16.95 -9.51 1.53
C VAL A 27 -17.35 -10.82 2.22
N ALA A 28 -16.96 -11.02 3.46
CA ALA A 28 -17.28 -12.23 4.22
C ALA A 28 -18.79 -12.39 4.44
N THR A 29 -19.54 -11.28 4.47
CA THR A 29 -21.01 -11.29 4.58
C THR A 29 -21.74 -11.41 3.23
N GLY A 30 -21.01 -11.47 2.11
CA GLY A 30 -21.58 -11.57 0.76
C GLY A 30 -22.20 -10.30 0.21
N LYS A 31 -22.09 -9.14 0.88
CA LYS A 31 -22.59 -7.84 0.40
C LYS A 31 -21.76 -7.32 -0.78
N GLN A 32 -20.48 -7.65 -0.80
CA GLN A 32 -19.57 -7.39 -1.90
C GLN A 32 -18.97 -8.72 -2.37
N PRO A 33 -18.92 -9.01 -3.68
CA PRO A 33 -18.49 -10.33 -4.16
C PRO A 33 -17.02 -10.62 -3.86
N PHE A 34 -16.14 -9.64 -3.98
CA PHE A 34 -14.70 -9.74 -3.70
C PHE A 34 -14.13 -8.34 -3.40
N MET A 35 -12.94 -8.28 -2.85
CA MET A 35 -12.21 -7.02 -2.64
C MET A 35 -10.87 -7.04 -3.35
N LEU A 36 -10.55 -5.94 -4.04
CA LEU A 36 -9.24 -5.67 -4.62
C LEU A 36 -8.48 -4.71 -3.71
N THR A 37 -7.22 -5.00 -3.41
CA THR A 37 -6.37 -4.09 -2.62
C THR A 37 -6.12 -2.77 -3.35
N SER A 38 -5.82 -1.70 -2.62
CA SER A 38 -5.66 -0.35 -3.18
C SER A 38 -4.23 0.21 -3.11
N CYS A 39 -3.32 -0.47 -2.43
CA CYS A 39 -1.98 0.05 -2.12
C CYS A 39 -1.08 0.23 -3.36
N CYS A 40 -1.32 -0.50 -4.46
CA CYS A 40 -0.55 -0.41 -5.70
C CYS A 40 -1.24 0.49 -6.74
N PRO A 41 -0.69 1.70 -7.05
CA PRO A 41 -1.29 2.59 -8.05
C PRO A 41 -1.35 2.00 -9.45
N ALA A 42 -0.37 1.17 -9.83
CA ALA A 42 -0.35 0.50 -11.13
C ALA A 42 -1.48 -0.52 -11.26
N TRP A 43 -1.70 -1.33 -10.21
CA TRP A 43 -2.82 -2.26 -10.10
C TRP A 43 -4.17 -1.54 -10.22
N VAL A 44 -4.36 -0.49 -9.43
CA VAL A 44 -5.59 0.33 -9.47
C VAL A 44 -5.84 0.90 -10.87
N MET A 45 -4.80 1.36 -11.55
CA MET A 45 -4.93 1.87 -12.92
C MET A 45 -5.26 0.78 -13.92
N LEU A 46 -4.66 -0.41 -13.79
CA LEU A 46 -4.98 -1.57 -14.63
C LEU A 46 -6.45 -1.93 -14.50
N VAL A 47 -6.95 -2.06 -13.27
CA VAL A 47 -8.36 -2.36 -13.02
C VAL A 47 -9.26 -1.29 -13.64
N LYS A 48 -9.05 -0.02 -13.32
CA LYS A 48 -9.91 1.08 -13.80
C LYS A 48 -9.92 1.22 -15.32
N ARG A 49 -8.82 0.87 -15.99
CA ARG A 49 -8.69 1.03 -17.44
C ARG A 49 -9.24 -0.15 -18.21
N TYR A 50 -9.02 -1.39 -17.73
CA TYR A 50 -9.31 -2.61 -18.49
C TYR A 50 -10.47 -3.42 -17.90
N PHE A 51 -10.84 -3.16 -16.64
CA PHE A 51 -11.92 -3.84 -15.92
C PHE A 51 -12.76 -2.83 -15.13
N PRO A 52 -13.30 -1.79 -15.79
CA PRO A 52 -14.02 -0.69 -15.11
C PRO A 52 -15.21 -1.17 -14.28
N GLU A 53 -15.81 -2.30 -14.62
CA GLU A 53 -16.89 -2.95 -13.88
C GLU A 53 -16.44 -3.46 -12.49
N SER A 54 -15.14 -3.67 -12.29
CA SER A 54 -14.57 -4.07 -11.00
C SER A 54 -13.99 -2.89 -10.20
N ALA A 55 -14.06 -1.69 -10.73
CA ALA A 55 -13.45 -0.52 -10.11
C ALA A 55 -14.07 -0.14 -8.75
N ASP A 56 -15.34 -0.45 -8.54
CA ASP A 56 -16.06 -0.24 -7.29
C ASP A 56 -15.73 -1.29 -6.21
N LYS A 57 -15.03 -2.36 -6.58
CA LYS A 57 -14.53 -3.41 -5.66
C LYS A 57 -13.12 -3.13 -5.15
N ILE A 58 -12.45 -2.10 -5.68
CA ILE A 58 -11.16 -1.65 -5.15
C ILE A 58 -11.39 -1.03 -3.78
N SER A 59 -10.60 -1.44 -2.80
CA SER A 59 -10.57 -0.82 -1.48
C SER A 59 -10.42 0.71 -1.59
N ARG A 60 -11.10 1.43 -0.73
CA ARG A 60 -11.00 2.90 -0.65
C ARG A 60 -9.95 3.36 0.36
N THR A 61 -9.23 2.42 0.95
CA THR A 61 -8.18 2.70 1.91
C THR A 61 -7.06 3.50 1.25
N LEU A 62 -6.51 4.45 1.98
CA LEU A 62 -5.35 5.21 1.53
C LEU A 62 -4.14 4.29 1.41
N THR A 63 -3.29 4.57 0.43
CA THR A 63 -2.00 3.85 0.38
C THR A 63 -1.14 4.21 1.58
N PRO A 64 -0.22 3.34 2.01
CA PRO A 64 0.69 3.63 3.13
C PRO A 64 1.41 4.98 2.99
N MET A 65 1.87 5.32 1.79
CA MET A 65 2.49 6.62 1.50
C MET A 65 1.57 7.79 1.87
N VAL A 66 0.32 7.76 1.41
CA VAL A 66 -0.63 8.86 1.63
C VAL A 66 -1.11 8.90 3.07
N ALA A 67 -1.35 7.74 3.68
CA ALA A 67 -1.76 7.66 5.10
C ALA A 67 -0.69 8.26 6.02
N THR A 68 0.57 7.85 5.85
CA THR A 68 1.69 8.39 6.62
C THR A 68 1.88 9.88 6.37
N ALA A 69 1.84 10.33 5.10
CA ALA A 69 2.00 11.75 4.77
C ALA A 69 0.91 12.63 5.42
N ARG A 70 -0.34 12.18 5.41
CA ARG A 70 -1.44 12.90 6.08
C ARG A 70 -1.26 12.97 7.58
N THR A 71 -0.83 11.88 8.21
CA THR A 71 -0.52 11.86 9.65
C THR A 71 0.60 12.85 9.99
N ILE A 72 1.65 12.91 9.16
CA ILE A 72 2.74 13.88 9.32
C ILE A 72 2.20 15.32 9.21
N LYS A 73 1.42 15.62 8.16
CA LYS A 73 0.89 16.98 7.94
C LYS A 73 -0.17 17.40 8.96
N GLN A 74 -0.89 16.47 9.58
CA GLN A 74 -1.75 16.78 10.72
C GLN A 74 -0.94 17.25 11.93
N LYS A 75 0.21 16.64 12.18
CA LYS A 75 1.10 17.02 13.28
C LYS A 75 1.98 18.23 12.95
N TYR A 76 2.40 18.33 11.69
CA TYR A 76 3.31 19.35 11.18
C TYR A 76 2.74 19.94 9.86
N PRO A 77 1.79 20.88 9.92
CA PRO A 77 1.07 21.38 8.74
C PRO A 77 1.96 21.97 7.64
N ASP A 78 3.07 22.60 8.01
CA ASP A 78 4.01 23.23 7.09
C ASP A 78 5.13 22.29 6.59
N ALA A 79 5.13 21.03 7.04
CA ALA A 79 6.16 20.08 6.63
C ALA A 79 6.13 19.80 5.13
N ARG A 80 7.31 19.75 4.51
CA ARG A 80 7.50 19.19 3.17
C ARG A 80 7.76 17.70 3.29
N VAL A 81 6.86 16.91 2.72
CA VAL A 81 6.92 15.45 2.80
C VAL A 81 7.58 14.90 1.54
N VAL A 82 8.68 14.19 1.73
CA VAL A 82 9.40 13.46 0.69
C VAL A 82 9.22 11.97 0.94
N PHE A 83 8.55 11.28 0.03
CA PHE A 83 8.49 9.81 0.07
C PHE A 83 9.71 9.23 -0.63
N ILE A 84 10.37 8.28 0.03
CA ILE A 84 11.50 7.52 -0.51
C ILE A 84 11.10 6.04 -0.54
N GLY A 85 11.18 5.41 -1.72
CA GLY A 85 10.79 4.01 -1.86
C GLY A 85 11.05 3.46 -3.27
N PRO A 86 10.85 2.15 -3.50
CA PRO A 86 11.24 1.49 -4.74
C PRO A 86 10.32 1.75 -5.93
N CYS A 87 9.13 2.34 -5.71
CA CYS A 87 8.05 2.31 -6.69
C CYS A 87 7.89 3.62 -7.47
N ALA A 88 8.26 3.64 -8.75
CA ALA A 88 8.07 4.80 -9.64
C ALA A 88 6.59 5.20 -9.83
N ALA A 89 5.63 4.25 -9.71
CA ALA A 89 4.20 4.56 -9.82
C ALA A 89 3.69 5.47 -8.69
N LYS A 90 4.41 5.59 -7.58
CA LYS A 90 4.13 6.53 -6.50
C LYS A 90 4.30 7.99 -6.93
N LYS A 91 5.14 8.28 -7.93
CA LYS A 91 5.24 9.62 -8.53
C LYS A 91 3.92 10.04 -9.19
N LEU A 92 3.29 9.10 -9.92
CA LEU A 92 1.99 9.34 -10.54
C LEU A 92 0.89 9.48 -9.47
N GLU A 93 0.95 8.70 -8.41
CA GLU A 93 0.00 8.83 -7.30
C GLU A 93 0.11 10.20 -6.61
N ALA A 94 1.33 10.62 -6.29
CA ALA A 94 1.58 11.93 -5.66
C ALA A 94 1.12 13.11 -6.54
N SER A 95 1.12 12.96 -7.87
CA SER A 95 0.66 14.01 -8.80
C SER A 95 -0.87 14.19 -8.85
N ARG A 96 -1.65 13.26 -8.29
CA ARG A 96 -3.12 13.32 -8.31
C ARG A 96 -3.63 14.51 -7.50
N ARG A 97 -4.71 15.14 -7.97
CA ARG A 97 -5.33 16.30 -7.29
C ARG A 97 -5.69 16.04 -5.82
N THR A 98 -6.01 14.80 -5.46
CA THR A 98 -6.40 14.40 -4.11
C THR A 98 -5.22 14.06 -3.18
N VAL A 99 -4.00 14.03 -3.70
CA VAL A 99 -2.79 13.57 -2.99
C VAL A 99 -1.66 14.59 -3.05
N ARG A 100 -1.59 15.42 -4.09
CA ARG A 100 -0.47 16.34 -4.34
C ARG A 100 -0.19 17.38 -3.25
N SER A 101 -1.16 17.59 -2.35
CA SER A 101 -0.97 18.44 -1.17
C SER A 101 -0.42 17.68 0.04
N ASP A 102 -0.46 16.34 0.01
CA ASP A 102 -0.01 15.49 1.11
C ASP A 102 1.46 15.09 0.93
N VAL A 103 1.86 14.74 -0.31
CA VAL A 103 3.21 14.30 -0.66
C VAL A 103 3.81 15.29 -1.65
N ASP A 104 4.85 16.01 -1.22
CA ASP A 104 5.48 17.05 -2.04
C ASP A 104 6.45 16.46 -3.08
N PHE A 105 7.19 15.41 -2.72
CA PHE A 105 8.17 14.77 -3.60
C PHE A 105 8.16 13.24 -3.43
N VAL A 106 8.50 12.54 -4.50
CA VAL A 106 8.75 11.10 -4.50
C VAL A 106 10.10 10.83 -5.12
N ILE A 107 10.96 10.14 -4.39
CA ILE A 107 12.32 9.74 -4.81
C ILE A 107 12.38 8.22 -4.80
N THR A 108 12.87 7.60 -5.88
CA THR A 108 13.14 6.16 -5.89
C THR A 108 14.45 5.84 -5.21
N PHE A 109 14.68 4.56 -4.88
CA PHE A 109 15.96 4.15 -4.29
C PHE A 109 17.14 4.37 -5.25
N GLU A 110 16.91 4.20 -6.56
CA GLU A 110 17.92 4.48 -7.58
C GLU A 110 18.28 5.97 -7.62
N GLU A 111 17.27 6.84 -7.54
CA GLU A 111 17.48 8.28 -7.50
C GLU A 111 18.19 8.71 -6.21
N LEU A 112 17.84 8.11 -5.08
CA LEU A 112 18.51 8.36 -3.81
C LEU A 112 19.97 7.90 -3.85
N SER A 113 20.23 6.72 -4.43
CA SER A 113 21.59 6.20 -4.61
C SER A 113 22.45 7.16 -5.46
N ALA A 114 21.89 7.65 -6.56
CA ALA A 114 22.58 8.65 -7.40
C ALA A 114 22.86 9.97 -6.65
N MET A 115 21.96 10.39 -5.76
CA MET A 115 22.17 11.55 -4.90
C MET A 115 23.30 11.32 -3.89
N PHE A 116 23.41 10.11 -3.33
CA PHE A 116 24.50 9.74 -2.42
C PHE A 116 25.84 9.75 -3.16
N GLU A 117 25.90 9.12 -4.34
CA GLU A 117 27.10 9.11 -5.18
C GLU A 117 27.56 10.55 -5.52
N ALA A 118 26.64 11.39 -5.96
CA ALA A 118 26.93 12.79 -6.28
C ALA A 118 27.43 13.62 -5.08
N LYS A 119 27.15 13.18 -3.86
CA LYS A 119 27.60 13.81 -2.61
C LYS A 119 28.78 13.10 -1.96
N GLY A 120 29.30 12.02 -2.55
CA GLY A 120 30.36 11.22 -1.97
C GLY A 120 29.95 10.54 -0.65
N ILE A 121 28.67 10.23 -0.49
CA ILE A 121 28.12 9.52 0.67
C ILE A 121 28.11 8.03 0.34
N ASP A 122 28.81 7.24 1.13
CA ASP A 122 28.76 5.79 1.08
C ASP A 122 27.89 5.27 2.24
N PRO A 123 26.69 4.73 1.97
CA PRO A 123 25.80 4.22 3.01
C PRO A 123 26.40 3.11 3.88
N GLU A 124 27.36 2.32 3.33
CA GLU A 124 28.00 1.22 4.05
C GLU A 124 28.95 1.70 5.15
N THR A 125 29.42 2.95 5.06
CA THR A 125 30.34 3.55 6.02
C THR A 125 29.65 4.37 7.11
N ILE A 126 28.31 4.46 7.09
CA ILE A 126 27.55 5.23 8.09
C ILE A 126 27.46 4.42 9.38
N GLU A 127 28.05 4.95 10.45
CA GLU A 127 28.09 4.27 11.76
C GLU A 127 26.80 4.39 12.57
N ASN A 128 25.92 5.35 12.26
CA ASN A 128 24.69 5.56 13.02
C ASN A 128 23.52 4.81 12.41
N HIS A 129 23.01 3.86 13.17
CA HIS A 129 21.90 3.00 12.80
C HIS A 129 20.73 3.20 13.76
N ALA A 130 20.15 4.40 13.78
CA ALA A 130 18.91 4.64 14.52
C ALA A 130 17.80 3.77 13.92
N GLY A 131 17.39 2.75 14.65
CA GLY A 131 16.29 1.88 14.23
C GLY A 131 14.96 2.63 14.28
N MET A 132 14.12 2.38 13.28
CA MET A 132 12.72 2.81 13.28
C MET A 132 11.88 1.66 13.85
N HIS A 133 11.03 1.93 14.83
CA HIS A 133 10.32 0.88 15.57
C HIS A 133 8.81 1.15 15.74
N ASP A 134 8.25 2.09 14.97
CA ASP A 134 6.87 2.54 15.13
C ASP A 134 5.85 1.59 14.48
N ALA A 135 6.27 0.80 13.48
CA ALA A 135 5.40 -0.12 12.77
C ALA A 135 5.56 -1.57 13.23
N THR A 136 4.53 -2.37 12.97
CA THR A 136 4.55 -3.81 13.24
C THR A 136 5.34 -4.58 12.17
N GLY A 137 5.66 -5.85 12.44
CA GLY A 137 6.21 -6.75 11.42
C GLY A 137 5.24 -7.00 10.25
N ALA A 138 3.93 -6.86 10.47
CA ALA A 138 2.92 -6.97 9.41
C ALA A 138 2.99 -5.77 8.46
N GLY A 139 3.05 -4.54 8.99
CA GLY A 139 3.20 -3.34 8.17
C GLY A 139 4.50 -3.32 7.37
N ARG A 140 5.62 -3.73 7.98
CA ARG A 140 6.89 -3.89 7.27
C ARG A 140 6.83 -4.97 6.20
N GLY A 141 6.03 -6.01 6.42
CA GLY A 141 5.78 -7.08 5.46
C GLY A 141 5.13 -6.63 4.15
N TYR A 142 4.51 -5.43 4.08
CA TYR A 142 4.00 -4.87 2.82
C TYR A 142 5.05 -4.75 1.71
N ALA A 143 6.32 -4.71 2.07
CA ALA A 143 7.42 -4.57 1.11
C ALA A 143 7.71 -5.87 0.32
N VAL A 144 7.16 -6.99 0.73
CA VAL A 144 7.34 -8.27 0.02
C VAL A 144 6.04 -8.68 -0.68
N SER A 145 6.17 -9.53 -1.67
CA SER A 145 5.04 -10.10 -2.40
C SER A 145 4.14 -10.91 -1.46
N GLY A 146 2.81 -10.74 -1.56
CA GLY A 146 1.83 -11.31 -0.65
C GLY A 146 1.73 -10.61 0.72
N GLY A 147 2.56 -9.60 0.96
CA GLY A 147 2.65 -8.96 2.27
C GLY A 147 1.44 -8.11 2.64
N VAL A 148 0.76 -7.54 1.66
CA VAL A 148 -0.47 -6.74 1.90
C VAL A 148 -1.59 -7.65 2.37
N ALA A 149 -1.88 -8.72 1.63
CA ALA A 149 -2.90 -9.68 2.02
C ALA A 149 -2.55 -10.37 3.35
N GLY A 150 -1.28 -10.74 3.57
CA GLY A 150 -0.83 -11.31 4.84
C GLY A 150 -0.99 -10.37 6.04
N ALA A 151 -0.81 -9.07 5.87
CA ALA A 151 -1.07 -8.10 6.94
C ALA A 151 -2.57 -7.94 7.23
N ILE A 152 -3.40 -7.92 6.17
CA ILE A 152 -4.86 -7.88 6.31
C ILE A 152 -5.36 -9.15 7.02
N GLU A 153 -4.84 -10.33 6.62
CA GLU A 153 -5.17 -11.62 7.25
C GLU A 153 -4.86 -11.60 8.75
N LYS A 154 -3.69 -11.14 9.16
CA LYS A 154 -3.33 -11.01 10.58
C LYS A 154 -4.27 -10.07 11.34
N CYS A 155 -4.71 -8.98 10.72
CA CYS A 155 -5.71 -8.11 11.32
C CYS A 155 -7.08 -8.80 11.44
N ILE A 156 -7.48 -9.59 10.43
CA ILE A 156 -8.71 -10.37 10.47
C ILE A 156 -8.64 -11.41 11.61
N GLU A 157 -7.55 -12.16 11.70
CA GLU A 157 -7.35 -13.14 12.78
C GLU A 157 -7.43 -12.49 14.18
N ALA A 158 -6.87 -11.28 14.33
CA ALA A 158 -6.84 -10.58 15.60
C ALA A 158 -8.19 -9.94 15.99
N TYR A 159 -8.90 -9.35 15.05
CA TYR A 159 -10.09 -8.53 15.32
C TYR A 159 -11.40 -9.16 14.88
N TYR A 160 -11.37 -10.16 13.99
CA TYR A 160 -12.54 -10.84 13.42
C TYR A 160 -12.30 -12.36 13.35
N PRO A 161 -12.05 -13.04 14.48
CA PRO A 161 -11.53 -14.42 14.50
C PRO A 161 -12.46 -15.46 13.87
N ASP A 162 -13.76 -15.15 13.77
CA ASP A 162 -14.74 -16.02 13.11
C ASP A 162 -14.78 -15.83 11.58
N THR A 163 -14.03 -14.89 11.04
CA THR A 163 -13.98 -14.57 9.61
C THR A 163 -12.84 -15.33 8.95
N LYS A 164 -13.17 -16.20 7.99
CA LYS A 164 -12.18 -16.83 7.13
C LYS A 164 -11.88 -15.95 5.91
N VAL A 165 -10.61 -15.71 5.65
CA VAL A 165 -10.17 -14.98 4.46
C VAL A 165 -9.75 -15.95 3.35
N ASN A 166 -10.17 -15.65 2.11
CA ASN A 166 -9.75 -16.36 0.91
C ASN A 166 -8.87 -15.41 0.09
N ILE A 167 -7.56 -15.64 0.11
CA ILE A 167 -6.58 -14.77 -0.56
C ILE A 167 -6.29 -15.30 -1.96
N GLN A 168 -6.32 -14.39 -2.94
CA GLN A 168 -5.81 -14.59 -4.28
C GLN A 168 -4.62 -13.66 -4.48
N HIS A 169 -3.44 -14.23 -4.50
CA HIS A 169 -2.20 -13.51 -4.74
C HIS A 169 -1.78 -13.65 -6.19
N VAL A 170 -1.46 -12.54 -6.85
CA VAL A 170 -1.06 -12.53 -8.26
C VAL A 170 0.08 -11.57 -8.52
N GLU A 171 0.99 -12.00 -9.37
CA GLU A 171 2.13 -11.22 -9.83
C GLU A 171 2.21 -11.19 -11.35
N GLY A 172 2.70 -10.07 -11.86
CA GLY A 172 2.84 -9.88 -13.30
C GLY A 172 1.53 -9.58 -14.00
N LEU A 173 1.64 -8.93 -15.16
CA LEU A 173 0.50 -8.37 -15.89
C LEU A 173 -0.47 -9.45 -16.39
N GLU A 174 0.05 -10.60 -16.80
CA GLU A 174 -0.75 -11.69 -17.36
C GLU A 174 -1.65 -12.30 -16.29
N ASP A 175 -1.11 -12.63 -15.12
CA ASP A 175 -1.87 -13.27 -14.05
C ASP A 175 -2.84 -12.27 -13.38
N CYS A 176 -2.46 -11.00 -13.28
CA CYS A 176 -3.40 -9.93 -12.90
C CYS A 176 -4.62 -9.88 -13.83
N ARG A 177 -4.41 -10.01 -15.15
CA ARG A 177 -5.53 -10.04 -16.10
C ARG A 177 -6.37 -11.31 -15.97
N LYS A 178 -5.74 -12.46 -15.77
CA LYS A 178 -6.45 -13.74 -15.58
C LYS A 178 -7.34 -13.70 -14.33
N VAL A 179 -6.80 -13.24 -13.19
CA VAL A 179 -7.57 -13.18 -11.95
C VAL A 179 -8.75 -12.22 -12.07
N LEU A 180 -8.58 -11.08 -12.73
CA LEU A 180 -9.68 -10.13 -12.95
C LEU A 180 -10.78 -10.70 -13.86
N LEU A 181 -10.42 -11.50 -14.87
CA LEU A 181 -11.39 -12.23 -15.69
C LEU A 181 -12.15 -13.28 -14.87
N LEU A 182 -11.47 -14.02 -13.99
CA LEU A 182 -12.12 -15.00 -13.10
C LEU A 182 -13.06 -14.30 -12.11
N ALA A 183 -12.64 -13.15 -11.55
CA ALA A 183 -13.47 -12.34 -10.67
C ALA A 183 -14.74 -11.84 -11.39
N LYS A 184 -14.60 -11.34 -12.62
CA LYS A 184 -15.73 -10.93 -13.48
C LYS A 184 -16.72 -12.08 -13.77
N LEU A 185 -16.22 -13.30 -13.89
CA LEU A 185 -17.02 -14.51 -14.08
C LEU A 185 -17.67 -15.04 -12.78
N GLY A 186 -17.50 -14.36 -11.65
CA GLY A 186 -18.01 -14.76 -10.33
C GLY A 186 -17.30 -15.96 -9.70
N LYS A 187 -16.14 -16.37 -10.24
CA LYS A 187 -15.38 -17.54 -9.74
C LYS A 187 -14.55 -17.23 -8.49
N LEU A 188 -14.45 -15.97 -8.10
CA LEU A 188 -13.64 -15.51 -6.97
C LEU A 188 -14.48 -14.78 -5.91
N ASN A 189 -15.75 -15.13 -5.79
CA ASN A 189 -16.59 -14.56 -4.74
C ASN A 189 -16.06 -14.95 -3.36
N GLY A 190 -16.06 -13.99 -2.43
CA GLY A 190 -15.50 -14.15 -1.09
C GLY A 190 -13.98 -13.97 -1.04
N SER A 191 -13.33 -13.50 -2.11
CA SER A 191 -11.87 -13.35 -2.13
C SER A 191 -11.39 -11.94 -1.83
N LEU A 192 -10.22 -11.88 -1.18
CA LEU A 192 -9.31 -10.74 -1.15
C LEU A 192 -8.27 -10.96 -2.25
N ILE A 193 -8.16 -10.01 -3.18
CA ILE A 193 -7.28 -10.12 -4.35
C ILE A 193 -6.19 -9.05 -4.25
N GLU A 194 -4.94 -9.50 -4.22
CA GLU A 194 -3.75 -8.65 -4.16
C GLU A 194 -2.91 -8.78 -5.42
#